data_f756ee22b65f25d2de5d54e7da418c3e
#
_entry.id   f756ee22b65f25d2de5d54e7da418c3e
#
_cell.length_a   1.000
_cell.length_b   1.000
_cell.length_c   1.000
_cell.angle_alpha   90.00
_cell.angle_beta   90.00
_cell.angle_gamma   90.00
#
_symmetry.space_group_name_H-M   'P 1'
#
loop_
_entity.id
_entity.type
_entity.pdbx_description
1 polymer ?
#
loop_
_entity_poly.entity_id
_entity_poly.type
_entity_poly.pdbx_seq_one_letter_code
_entity_poly.pdbx_strand_id
1 'polypeptide(L)'
;MTGKTDTSVRRPVLTRTLRIWLATVFLLFALLAVNSVYLGGMTVVEAATGRILQDYYYLLMFIVHLALGLVLVPVFLVFAISHMRRAWHRPNRNAVRAGLGLFATGVALLVSGILLTRFDFLTINDPTVRSVSYWTHVVTPFIAAWLFVLHRLAGPRLRWRVAARWVMVAGAFAAVMVAVHVLTRDTPAGLNGEDWLPTLARVEGGGTIPSGHLMTDDFCAECHEDIAEQAAFGMHRFSSFNNPVYRFSVEESRAVLQDRDGSGEVARLCAVCHDQVPLFSGRFDDPAYDPDEDPGSSAGITCVGCHSVVAVNSPRGNGAYTLQDPPRYPFAHSGNAVLTWLNRQLIKAKPDYHSRTLLKPLHKTPEFCSVCHKVALPWELNHYKWLRGQDHYGSFLLSGVSGHRVDSFYYPDQAAPNCAHCHMPLVVSDDPAPRRLAGEADPNGRNRLIAAADTPEAE
;
A
#
# COMPACT_ATOMS: atom_id res chain seq x y z
N MET A 1 6.17 14.60 -79.80
CA MET A 1 5.56 14.08 -78.58
C MET A 1 6.39 14.62 -77.39
N THR A 2 5.94 15.70 -76.81
CA THR A 2 6.60 16.38 -75.69
C THR A 2 6.06 15.78 -74.40
N GLY A 3 6.95 14.97 -73.73
CA GLY A 3 6.63 14.41 -72.44
C GLY A 3 6.58 15.52 -71.38
N LYS A 4 5.40 15.82 -70.85
CA LYS A 4 5.22 16.64 -69.66
C LYS A 4 5.86 15.91 -68.44
N THR A 5 7.03 16.34 -68.02
CA THR A 5 7.57 15.99 -66.71
C THR A 5 6.69 16.66 -65.63
N ASP A 6 5.78 15.90 -65.08
CA ASP A 6 4.98 16.32 -63.93
C ASP A 6 5.90 16.46 -62.70
N THR A 7 6.47 17.61 -62.51
CA THR A 7 7.23 18.01 -61.32
C THR A 7 6.27 18.48 -60.23
N SER A 8 5.33 17.59 -59.83
CA SER A 8 4.56 17.83 -58.60
C SER A 8 5.52 17.89 -57.41
N VAL A 9 5.78 19.10 -56.90
CA VAL A 9 6.53 19.34 -55.69
C VAL A 9 5.85 18.55 -54.56
N ARG A 10 6.38 17.38 -54.27
CA ARG A 10 5.86 16.51 -53.22
C ARG A 10 5.97 17.18 -51.86
N ARG A 11 4.85 17.62 -51.29
CA ARG A 11 4.80 18.27 -49.95
C ARG A 11 5.50 17.40 -48.91
N PRO A 12 6.29 17.99 -48.01
CA PRO A 12 6.98 17.23 -46.96
C PRO A 12 5.93 16.53 -46.03
N VAL A 13 6.17 15.26 -45.71
CA VAL A 13 5.30 14.50 -44.79
C VAL A 13 5.29 15.09 -43.37
N LEU A 14 6.47 15.55 -42.92
CA LEU A 14 6.66 16.20 -41.65
C LEU A 14 6.75 17.73 -41.82
N THR A 15 5.63 18.42 -41.56
CA THR A 15 5.60 19.88 -41.42
C THR A 15 6.30 20.31 -40.11
N ARG A 16 6.54 21.63 -39.94
CA ARG A 16 7.09 22.17 -38.71
C ARG A 16 6.24 21.77 -37.48
N THR A 17 4.94 21.88 -37.55
CA THR A 17 3.99 21.47 -36.50
C THR A 17 4.09 19.99 -36.21
N LEU A 18 4.10 19.10 -37.21
CA LEU A 18 4.24 17.66 -36.99
C LEU A 18 5.58 17.25 -36.41
N ARG A 19 6.66 18.05 -36.64
CA ARG A 19 7.93 17.80 -35.98
C ARG A 19 7.90 18.14 -34.49
N ILE A 20 7.14 19.15 -34.08
CA ILE A 20 6.93 19.49 -32.67
C ILE A 20 6.15 18.35 -32.02
N TRP A 21 5.01 17.93 -32.58
CA TRP A 21 4.23 16.80 -32.07
C TRP A 21 5.07 15.51 -31.95
N LEU A 22 5.87 15.21 -32.96
CA LEU A 22 6.78 14.06 -32.93
C LEU A 22 7.83 14.18 -31.80
N ALA A 23 8.40 15.36 -31.58
CA ALA A 23 9.35 15.58 -30.51
C ALA A 23 8.68 15.40 -29.14
N THR A 24 7.43 15.88 -28.97
CA THR A 24 6.63 15.68 -27.76
C THR A 24 6.34 14.19 -27.52
N VAL A 25 5.92 13.45 -28.57
CA VAL A 25 5.74 11.99 -28.48
C VAL A 25 7.01 11.29 -28.00
N PHE A 26 8.17 11.65 -28.58
CA PHE A 26 9.44 11.05 -28.15
C PHE A 26 9.82 11.41 -26.73
N LEU A 27 9.58 12.65 -26.30
CA LEU A 27 9.85 13.07 -24.92
C LEU A 27 9.00 12.25 -23.94
N LEU A 28 7.69 12.22 -24.15
CA LEU A 28 6.77 11.48 -23.27
C LEU A 28 7.10 9.98 -23.27
N PHE A 29 7.39 9.42 -24.44
CA PHE A 29 7.76 8.01 -24.54
C PHE A 29 9.08 7.70 -23.83
N ALA A 30 10.09 8.57 -23.93
CA ALA A 30 11.37 8.41 -23.26
C ALA A 30 11.20 8.45 -21.72
N LEU A 31 10.43 9.42 -21.21
CA LEU A 31 10.14 9.54 -19.80
C LEU A 31 9.35 8.31 -19.27
N LEU A 32 8.32 7.89 -20.02
CA LEU A 32 7.56 6.67 -19.71
C LEU A 32 8.43 5.41 -19.73
N ALA A 33 9.32 5.27 -20.73
CA ALA A 33 10.19 4.11 -20.83
C ALA A 33 11.10 3.97 -19.60
N VAL A 34 11.73 5.08 -19.17
CA VAL A 34 12.58 5.06 -17.96
C VAL A 34 11.77 4.75 -16.71
N ASN A 35 10.63 5.41 -16.56
CA ASN A 35 9.72 5.16 -15.42
C ASN A 35 9.23 3.71 -15.41
N SER A 36 8.90 3.14 -16.59
CA SER A 36 8.50 1.73 -16.71
C SER A 36 9.62 0.75 -16.33
N VAL A 37 10.87 1.06 -16.68
CA VAL A 37 12.03 0.25 -16.27
C VAL A 37 12.19 0.26 -14.76
N TYR A 38 12.01 1.42 -14.13
CA TYR A 38 12.02 1.54 -12.67
C TYR A 38 10.88 0.73 -12.04
N LEU A 39 9.62 0.96 -12.43
CA LEU A 39 8.45 0.27 -11.86
C LEU A 39 8.51 -1.25 -12.09
N GLY A 40 8.90 -1.67 -13.30
CA GLY A 40 9.05 -3.08 -13.65
C GLY A 40 10.22 -3.74 -12.92
N GLY A 41 11.34 -3.03 -12.78
CA GLY A 41 12.49 -3.48 -12.01
C GLY A 41 12.14 -3.74 -10.54
N MET A 42 11.40 -2.83 -9.90
CA MET A 42 10.88 -3.02 -8.54
C MET A 42 10.00 -4.26 -8.45
N THR A 43 9.07 -4.45 -9.39
CA THR A 43 8.20 -5.63 -9.43
C THR A 43 9.00 -6.94 -9.56
N VAL A 44 10.05 -6.96 -10.39
CA VAL A 44 10.92 -8.15 -10.56
C VAL A 44 11.69 -8.45 -9.27
N VAL A 45 12.27 -7.42 -8.63
CA VAL A 45 13.01 -7.60 -7.38
C VAL A 45 12.08 -8.06 -6.25
N GLU A 46 10.87 -7.51 -6.15
CA GLU A 46 9.84 -7.98 -5.20
C GLU A 46 9.48 -9.45 -5.42
N ALA A 47 9.26 -9.84 -6.67
CA ALA A 47 8.95 -11.23 -7.02
C ALA A 47 10.11 -12.18 -6.68
N ALA A 48 11.36 -11.74 -6.86
CA ALA A 48 12.54 -12.54 -6.58
C ALA A 48 12.89 -12.64 -5.09
N THR A 49 12.60 -11.59 -4.31
CA THR A 49 13.02 -11.50 -2.90
C THR A 49 11.89 -11.77 -1.91
N GLY A 50 10.63 -11.72 -2.34
CA GLY A 50 9.46 -11.76 -1.47
C GLY A 50 9.28 -10.52 -0.58
N ARG A 51 10.15 -9.51 -0.73
CA ARG A 51 10.10 -8.28 0.07
C ARG A 51 9.20 -7.25 -0.59
N ILE A 52 8.50 -6.46 0.22
CA ILE A 52 7.78 -5.27 -0.25
C ILE A 52 8.81 -4.14 -0.38
N LEU A 53 9.03 -3.68 -1.60
CA LEU A 53 9.95 -2.57 -1.90
C LEU A 53 9.20 -1.31 -2.31
N GLN A 54 7.88 -1.40 -2.43
CA GLN A 54 7.02 -0.28 -2.74
C GLN A 54 6.97 0.63 -1.52
N ASP A 55 7.27 1.89 -1.76
CA ASP A 55 7.26 2.97 -0.77
C ASP A 55 6.51 4.19 -1.33
N TYR A 56 6.50 5.28 -0.60
CA TYR A 56 5.88 6.53 -1.03
C TYR A 56 6.41 7.01 -2.39
N TYR A 57 7.73 6.91 -2.61
CA TYR A 57 8.36 7.30 -3.87
C TYR A 57 7.89 6.43 -5.04
N TYR A 58 7.80 5.11 -4.84
CA TYR A 58 7.23 4.19 -5.82
C TYR A 58 5.80 4.59 -6.22
N LEU A 59 4.97 4.92 -5.24
CA LEU A 59 3.58 5.33 -5.48
C LEU A 59 3.51 6.64 -6.28
N LEU A 60 4.38 7.62 -5.98
CA LEU A 60 4.50 8.84 -6.79
C LEU A 60 4.92 8.52 -8.23
N MET A 61 5.90 7.65 -8.43
CA MET A 61 6.36 7.26 -9.77
C MET A 61 5.26 6.52 -10.54
N PHE A 62 4.42 5.76 -9.86
CA PHE A 62 3.24 5.15 -10.47
C PHE A 62 2.21 6.20 -10.94
N ILE A 63 1.97 7.24 -10.13
CA ILE A 63 1.11 8.37 -10.53
C ILE A 63 1.72 9.11 -11.74
N VAL A 64 3.02 9.35 -11.74
CA VAL A 64 3.74 9.97 -12.86
C VAL A 64 3.58 9.12 -14.13
N HIS A 65 3.70 7.79 -14.02
CA HIS A 65 3.47 6.88 -15.15
C HIS A 65 2.07 7.03 -15.73
N LEU A 66 1.07 7.01 -14.88
CA LEU A 66 -0.33 7.18 -15.26
C LEU A 66 -0.58 8.55 -15.93
N ALA A 67 -0.11 9.63 -15.31
CA ALA A 67 -0.28 10.99 -15.84
C ALA A 67 0.40 11.18 -17.20
N LEU A 68 1.66 10.74 -17.33
CA LEU A 68 2.38 10.79 -18.61
C LEU A 68 1.69 9.92 -19.68
N GLY A 69 1.19 8.75 -19.30
CA GLY A 69 0.43 7.86 -20.19
C GLY A 69 -0.85 8.52 -20.70
N LEU A 70 -1.64 9.12 -19.82
CA LEU A 70 -2.86 9.82 -20.18
C LEU A 70 -2.59 11.03 -21.09
N VAL A 71 -1.53 11.79 -20.83
CA VAL A 71 -1.09 12.91 -21.71
C VAL A 71 -0.62 12.38 -23.07
N LEU A 72 0.04 11.23 -23.10
CA LEU A 72 0.50 10.62 -24.36
C LEU A 72 -0.67 10.25 -25.28
N VAL A 73 -1.83 9.87 -24.76
CA VAL A 73 -2.99 9.45 -25.58
C VAL A 73 -3.36 10.50 -26.64
N PRO A 74 -3.79 11.72 -26.29
CA PRO A 74 -4.15 12.73 -27.28
C PRO A 74 -2.97 13.15 -28.15
N VAL A 75 -1.78 13.29 -27.58
CA VAL A 75 -0.57 13.71 -28.32
C VAL A 75 -0.21 12.68 -29.39
N PHE A 76 -0.22 11.39 -29.03
CA PHE A 76 0.06 10.31 -29.98
C PHE A 76 -1.00 10.23 -31.07
N LEU A 77 -2.29 10.28 -30.74
CA LEU A 77 -3.39 10.17 -31.70
C LEU A 77 -3.36 11.33 -32.72
N VAL A 78 -3.19 12.57 -32.25
CA VAL A 78 -3.10 13.75 -33.13
C VAL A 78 -1.91 13.63 -34.08
N PHE A 79 -0.73 13.27 -33.55
CA PHE A 79 0.45 13.05 -34.38
C PHE A 79 0.24 11.90 -35.38
N ALA A 80 -0.14 10.73 -34.90
CA ALA A 80 -0.21 9.50 -35.70
C ALA A 80 -1.24 9.60 -36.82
N ILE A 81 -2.45 10.09 -36.51
CA ILE A 81 -3.52 10.27 -37.54
C ILE A 81 -3.08 11.31 -38.58
N SER A 82 -2.55 12.45 -38.11
CA SER A 82 -2.11 13.52 -39.02
C SER A 82 -0.93 13.09 -39.90
N HIS A 83 0.02 12.32 -39.35
CA HIS A 83 1.15 11.76 -40.08
C HIS A 83 0.69 10.68 -41.07
N MET A 84 -0.18 9.77 -40.67
CA MET A 84 -0.69 8.68 -41.48
C MET A 84 -1.48 9.20 -42.68
N ARG A 85 -2.40 10.19 -42.49
CA ARG A 85 -3.15 10.82 -43.59
C ARG A 85 -2.23 11.38 -44.68
N ARG A 86 -1.05 11.94 -44.30
CA ARG A 86 -0.07 12.51 -45.23
C ARG A 86 0.85 11.47 -45.86
N ALA A 87 1.05 10.33 -45.20
CA ALA A 87 1.96 9.29 -45.64
C ALA A 87 1.27 8.18 -46.44
N TRP A 88 -0.06 8.05 -46.37
CA TRP A 88 -0.85 6.93 -46.92
C TRP A 88 -0.58 6.62 -48.40
N HIS A 89 -0.50 7.66 -49.22
CA HIS A 89 -0.32 7.54 -50.69
C HIS A 89 1.15 7.55 -51.10
N ARG A 90 2.10 7.40 -50.17
CA ARG A 90 3.51 7.38 -50.52
C ARG A 90 3.91 6.07 -51.24
N PRO A 91 4.86 6.15 -52.22
CA PRO A 91 5.25 4.97 -53.00
C PRO A 91 6.03 3.93 -52.18
N ASN A 92 6.71 4.35 -51.10
CA ASN A 92 7.43 3.41 -50.23
C ASN A 92 6.48 2.61 -49.35
N ARG A 93 5.97 1.51 -49.87
CA ARG A 93 4.98 0.65 -49.21
C ARG A 93 5.52 -0.03 -47.95
N ASN A 94 6.80 -0.34 -47.89
CA ASN A 94 7.40 -0.94 -46.70
C ASN A 94 7.40 0.03 -45.52
N ALA A 95 7.72 1.31 -45.75
CA ALA A 95 7.64 2.34 -44.72
C ALA A 95 6.19 2.56 -44.26
N VAL A 96 5.21 2.53 -45.20
CA VAL A 96 3.78 2.67 -44.86
C VAL A 96 3.29 1.49 -44.02
N ARG A 97 3.63 0.23 -44.42
CA ARG A 97 3.24 -0.97 -43.65
C ARG A 97 3.83 -0.98 -42.25
N ALA A 98 5.13 -0.69 -42.11
CA ALA A 98 5.77 -0.58 -40.80
C ALA A 98 5.15 0.54 -39.95
N GLY A 99 4.79 1.68 -40.56
CA GLY A 99 4.08 2.77 -39.88
C GLY A 99 2.69 2.42 -39.41
N LEU A 100 1.93 1.61 -40.20
CA LEU A 100 0.61 1.08 -39.79
C LEU A 100 0.75 0.10 -38.62
N GLY A 101 1.72 -0.81 -38.68
CA GLY A 101 2.02 -1.71 -37.57
C GLY A 101 2.36 -0.95 -36.30
N LEU A 102 3.21 0.10 -36.41
CA LEU A 102 3.58 0.96 -35.29
C LEU A 102 2.35 1.70 -34.71
N PHE A 103 1.44 2.18 -35.56
CA PHE A 103 0.19 2.79 -35.11
C PHE A 103 -0.69 1.79 -34.37
N ALA A 104 -0.91 0.61 -34.95
CA ALA A 104 -1.73 -0.44 -34.31
C ALA A 104 -1.14 -0.88 -32.95
N THR A 105 0.16 -1.08 -32.89
CA THR A 105 0.86 -1.41 -31.62
C THR A 105 0.75 -0.27 -30.60
N GLY A 106 0.87 0.98 -31.05
CA GLY A 106 0.67 2.16 -30.19
C GLY A 106 -0.75 2.23 -29.63
N VAL A 107 -1.76 1.96 -30.46
CA VAL A 107 -3.16 1.88 -29.99
C VAL A 107 -3.35 0.74 -29.00
N ALA A 108 -2.78 -0.44 -29.27
CA ALA A 108 -2.85 -1.58 -28.34
C ALA A 108 -2.21 -1.25 -26.99
N LEU A 109 -1.05 -0.54 -26.99
CA LEU A 109 -0.39 -0.07 -25.78
C LEU A 109 -1.28 0.89 -24.97
N LEU A 110 -1.91 1.86 -25.64
CA LEU A 110 -2.77 2.84 -24.97
C LEU A 110 -4.05 2.18 -24.43
N VAL A 111 -4.70 1.33 -25.21
CA VAL A 111 -5.92 0.61 -24.80
C VAL A 111 -5.61 -0.30 -23.60
N SER A 112 -4.56 -1.12 -23.69
CA SER A 112 -4.17 -1.99 -22.58
C SER A 112 -3.83 -1.21 -21.30
N GLY A 113 -3.18 -0.04 -21.45
CA GLY A 113 -2.91 0.86 -20.31
C GLY A 113 -4.20 1.38 -19.66
N ILE A 114 -5.19 1.79 -20.45
CA ILE A 114 -6.50 2.24 -19.94
C ILE A 114 -7.24 1.09 -19.25
N LEU A 115 -7.24 -0.12 -19.83
CA LEU A 115 -7.87 -1.30 -19.22
C LEU A 115 -7.23 -1.74 -17.89
N LEU A 116 -5.97 -1.41 -17.69
CA LEU A 116 -5.27 -1.69 -16.43
C LEU A 116 -5.59 -0.67 -15.33
N THR A 117 -6.12 0.50 -15.67
CA THR A 117 -6.57 1.46 -14.66
C THR A 117 -7.76 0.90 -13.88
N ARG A 118 -7.92 1.35 -12.65
CA ARG A 118 -9.04 0.98 -11.78
C ARG A 118 -9.80 2.24 -11.37
N PHE A 119 -10.24 3.01 -12.36
CA PHE A 119 -11.12 4.14 -12.09
C PHE A 119 -12.52 3.63 -11.72
N ASP A 120 -13.22 4.33 -10.84
CA ASP A 120 -14.57 3.94 -10.38
C ASP A 120 -15.55 3.68 -11.51
N PHE A 121 -15.43 4.43 -12.61
CA PHE A 121 -16.25 4.28 -13.81
C PHE A 121 -15.74 3.20 -14.81
N LEU A 122 -14.53 2.67 -14.59
CA LEU A 122 -13.91 1.65 -15.45
C LEU A 122 -13.06 0.71 -14.61
N THR A 123 -13.68 -0.28 -14.00
CA THR A 123 -12.98 -1.30 -13.21
C THR A 123 -13.22 -2.67 -13.84
N ILE A 124 -12.15 -3.27 -14.37
CA ILE A 124 -12.16 -4.64 -14.89
C ILE A 124 -11.55 -5.54 -13.83
N ASN A 125 -12.37 -6.41 -13.25
CA ASN A 125 -11.97 -7.34 -12.19
C ASN A 125 -11.65 -8.75 -12.70
N ASP A 126 -12.06 -9.10 -13.93
CA ASP A 126 -11.76 -10.43 -14.50
C ASP A 126 -10.24 -10.68 -14.56
N PRO A 127 -9.74 -11.75 -13.90
CA PRO A 127 -8.31 -12.02 -13.82
C PRO A 127 -7.66 -12.28 -15.18
N THR A 128 -8.40 -12.91 -16.11
CA THR A 128 -7.89 -13.25 -17.44
C THR A 128 -7.73 -11.99 -18.29
N VAL A 129 -8.76 -11.14 -18.29
CA VAL A 129 -8.72 -9.86 -19.02
C VAL A 129 -7.60 -8.98 -18.48
N ARG A 130 -7.42 -8.93 -17.16
CA ARG A 130 -6.31 -8.18 -16.53
C ARG A 130 -4.95 -8.73 -16.90
N SER A 131 -4.77 -10.05 -16.87
CA SER A 131 -3.52 -10.69 -17.24
C SER A 131 -3.17 -10.43 -18.70
N VAL A 132 -4.12 -10.58 -19.61
CA VAL A 132 -3.94 -10.28 -21.05
C VAL A 132 -3.60 -8.80 -21.26
N SER A 133 -4.32 -7.90 -20.61
CA SER A 133 -4.05 -6.45 -20.69
C SER A 133 -2.65 -6.11 -20.15
N TYR A 134 -2.25 -6.71 -19.04
CA TYR A 134 -0.92 -6.50 -18.44
C TYR A 134 0.20 -6.94 -19.39
N TRP A 135 0.14 -8.16 -19.90
CA TRP A 135 1.17 -8.67 -20.80
C TRP A 135 1.17 -7.92 -22.14
N THR A 136 0.00 -7.53 -22.65
CA THR A 136 -0.09 -6.67 -23.81
C THR A 136 0.61 -5.33 -23.56
N HIS A 137 0.35 -4.71 -22.41
CA HIS A 137 0.97 -3.43 -22.03
C HIS A 137 2.49 -3.54 -21.88
N VAL A 138 3.00 -4.62 -21.31
CA VAL A 138 4.44 -4.86 -21.10
C VAL A 138 5.17 -5.16 -22.41
N VAL A 139 4.55 -5.92 -23.32
CA VAL A 139 5.21 -6.40 -24.55
C VAL A 139 5.13 -5.37 -25.69
N THR A 140 4.03 -4.62 -25.80
CA THR A 140 3.84 -3.67 -26.91
C THR A 140 4.89 -2.58 -27.02
N PRO A 141 5.53 -2.02 -25.98
CA PRO A 141 6.63 -1.06 -26.12
C PRO A 141 7.83 -1.64 -26.86
N PHE A 142 8.17 -2.91 -26.66
CA PHE A 142 9.27 -3.57 -27.35
C PHE A 142 8.94 -3.80 -28.84
N ILE A 143 7.71 -4.22 -29.13
CA ILE A 143 7.22 -4.35 -30.52
C ILE A 143 7.21 -2.98 -31.21
N ALA A 144 6.76 -1.94 -30.51
CA ALA A 144 6.76 -0.57 -31.04
C ALA A 144 8.16 -0.07 -31.33
N ALA A 145 9.12 -0.31 -30.45
CA ALA A 145 10.53 0.05 -30.67
C ALA A 145 11.11 -0.68 -31.90
N TRP A 146 10.85 -1.98 -32.03
CA TRP A 146 11.28 -2.77 -33.19
C TRP A 146 10.64 -2.28 -34.48
N LEU A 147 9.33 -2.07 -34.54
CA LEU A 147 8.62 -1.54 -35.68
C LEU A 147 9.06 -0.10 -36.03
N PHE A 148 9.40 0.72 -35.02
CA PHE A 148 9.96 2.03 -35.24
C PHE A 148 11.31 1.94 -35.97
N VAL A 149 12.20 1.03 -35.55
CA VAL A 149 13.47 0.79 -36.25
C VAL A 149 13.22 0.39 -37.72
N LEU A 150 12.32 -0.56 -37.99
CA LEU A 150 11.95 -0.98 -39.33
C LEU A 150 11.38 0.17 -40.17
N HIS A 151 10.50 0.99 -39.58
CA HIS A 151 9.94 2.17 -40.23
C HIS A 151 11.02 3.18 -40.61
N ARG A 152 12.05 3.32 -39.75
CA ARG A 152 13.19 4.23 -40.02
C ARG A 152 14.19 3.66 -41.00
N LEU A 153 14.43 2.36 -41.04
CA LEU A 153 15.28 1.69 -42.02
C LEU A 153 14.66 1.73 -43.42
N ALA A 154 13.37 1.64 -43.51
CA ALA A 154 12.65 1.76 -44.79
C ALA A 154 12.51 3.21 -45.26
N GLY A 155 12.85 4.21 -44.43
CA GLY A 155 12.73 5.65 -44.67
C GLY A 155 14.08 6.40 -44.63
N PRO A 156 14.06 7.70 -44.26
CA PRO A 156 15.28 8.48 -44.11
C PRO A 156 16.19 7.94 -43.01
N ARG A 157 17.52 8.02 -43.22
CA ARG A 157 18.53 7.50 -42.28
C ARG A 157 18.35 8.01 -40.85
N LEU A 158 18.63 7.13 -39.86
CA LEU A 158 18.65 7.45 -38.42
C LEU A 158 19.69 8.58 -38.15
N ARG A 159 19.23 9.59 -37.39
CA ARG A 159 20.10 10.65 -36.91
C ARG A 159 20.69 10.30 -35.57
N TRP A 160 21.80 9.59 -35.55
CA TRP A 160 22.45 9.08 -34.33
C TRP A 160 22.67 10.14 -33.25
N ARG A 161 23.02 11.36 -33.63
CA ARG A 161 23.17 12.49 -32.68
C ARG A 161 21.85 12.81 -31.94
N VAL A 162 20.72 12.70 -32.62
CA VAL A 162 19.41 12.94 -32.01
C VAL A 162 19.03 11.74 -31.08
N ALA A 163 19.27 10.51 -31.54
CA ALA A 163 19.07 9.34 -30.73
C ALA A 163 19.91 9.36 -29.42
N ALA A 164 21.21 9.75 -29.55
CA ALA A 164 22.07 9.88 -28.37
C ALA A 164 21.57 10.92 -27.37
N ARG A 165 21.05 12.09 -27.84
CA ARG A 165 20.45 13.08 -26.94
C ARG A 165 19.26 12.51 -26.14
N TRP A 166 18.37 11.75 -26.79
CA TRP A 166 17.25 11.14 -26.12
C TRP A 166 17.69 10.07 -25.11
N VAL A 167 18.71 9.28 -25.44
CA VAL A 167 19.31 8.32 -24.50
C VAL A 167 19.92 9.03 -23.30
N MET A 168 20.60 10.16 -23.51
CA MET A 168 21.15 10.95 -22.41
C MET A 168 20.05 11.53 -21.51
N VAL A 169 18.97 12.10 -22.09
CA VAL A 169 17.83 12.61 -21.32
C VAL A 169 17.19 11.48 -20.49
N ALA A 170 16.97 10.32 -21.11
CA ALA A 170 16.43 9.15 -20.43
C ALA A 170 17.37 8.67 -19.31
N GLY A 171 18.66 8.60 -19.57
CA GLY A 171 19.67 8.20 -18.59
C GLY A 171 19.78 9.18 -17.41
N ALA A 172 19.77 10.49 -17.70
CA ALA A 172 19.75 11.52 -16.66
C ALA A 172 18.50 11.44 -15.78
N PHE A 173 17.33 11.23 -16.39
CA PHE A 173 16.08 11.05 -15.65
C PHE A 173 16.12 9.78 -14.78
N ALA A 174 16.64 8.66 -15.31
CA ALA A 174 16.82 7.43 -14.55
C ALA A 174 17.75 7.63 -13.34
N ALA A 175 18.87 8.32 -13.55
CA ALA A 175 19.82 8.63 -12.48
C ALA A 175 19.16 9.48 -11.37
N VAL A 176 18.37 10.50 -11.74
CA VAL A 176 17.62 11.33 -10.79
C VAL A 176 16.60 10.47 -10.02
N MET A 177 15.86 9.59 -10.70
CA MET A 177 14.90 8.70 -10.04
C MET A 177 15.57 7.79 -9.02
N VAL A 178 16.70 7.17 -9.38
CA VAL A 178 17.45 6.29 -8.47
C VAL A 178 18.02 7.10 -7.30
N ALA A 179 18.60 8.27 -7.57
CA ALA A 179 19.13 9.14 -6.52
C ALA A 179 18.04 9.57 -5.52
N VAL A 180 16.89 10.02 -6.01
CA VAL A 180 15.77 10.41 -5.15
C VAL A 180 15.28 9.20 -4.34
N HIS A 181 15.11 8.04 -4.96
CA HIS A 181 14.67 6.83 -4.25
C HIS A 181 15.65 6.46 -3.12
N VAL A 182 16.96 6.47 -3.39
CA VAL A 182 17.99 6.15 -2.38
C VAL A 182 18.01 7.18 -1.25
N LEU A 183 17.84 8.48 -1.59
CA LEU A 183 17.89 9.57 -0.61
C LEU A 183 16.61 9.69 0.24
N THR A 184 15.47 9.25 -0.31
CA THR A 184 14.17 9.29 0.40
C THR A 184 13.84 7.98 1.09
N ARG A 185 14.66 6.95 0.92
CA ARG A 185 14.46 5.68 1.57
C ARG A 185 14.71 5.84 3.06
N ASP A 186 13.65 5.70 3.84
CA ASP A 186 13.77 5.60 5.28
C ASP A 186 14.59 4.35 5.59
N THR A 187 15.80 4.54 6.06
CA THR A 187 16.59 3.45 6.65
C THR A 187 15.87 3.05 7.92
N PRO A 188 15.48 1.78 8.10
CA PRO A 188 14.99 1.34 9.38
C PRO A 188 16.07 1.66 10.40
N ALA A 189 15.87 2.66 11.25
CA ALA A 189 16.73 2.89 12.37
C ALA A 189 16.66 1.61 13.22
N GLY A 190 17.79 1.18 13.76
CA GLY A 190 17.87 -0.09 14.48
C GLY A 190 16.78 -0.21 15.54
N LEU A 191 16.38 -1.43 15.83
CA LEU A 191 15.38 -1.78 16.85
C LEU A 191 15.86 -1.37 18.25
N ASN A 192 15.90 -0.08 18.54
CA ASN A 192 16.17 0.44 19.87
C ASN A 192 14.88 0.33 20.69
N GLY A 193 14.78 -0.73 21.50
CA GLY A 193 13.58 -1.09 22.23
C GLY A 193 13.51 -0.54 23.65
N GLU A 194 14.29 0.50 23.97
CA GLU A 194 14.35 1.05 25.33
C GLU A 194 13.43 2.26 25.52
N ASP A 195 12.92 2.84 24.45
CA ASP A 195 12.17 4.11 24.51
C ASP A 195 10.82 4.01 25.23
N TRP A 196 10.26 2.79 25.37
CA TRP A 196 8.91 2.55 25.89
C TRP A 196 8.86 1.74 27.18
N LEU A 197 9.96 1.64 27.90
CA LEU A 197 9.99 0.94 29.19
C LEU A 197 8.96 1.53 30.16
N PRO A 198 8.36 0.69 31.02
CA PRO A 198 8.63 -0.73 31.26
C PRO A 198 7.84 -1.69 30.33
N THR A 199 7.21 -1.21 29.28
CA THR A 199 6.58 -2.06 28.27
C THR A 199 7.65 -2.78 27.43
N LEU A 200 7.22 -3.79 26.69
CA LEU A 200 8.08 -4.48 25.73
C LEU A 200 7.83 -4.01 24.28
N ALA A 201 7.05 -2.93 24.13
CA ALA A 201 6.73 -2.35 22.84
C ALA A 201 7.93 -1.68 22.19
N ARG A 202 7.92 -1.65 20.88
CA ARG A 202 8.92 -0.97 20.06
C ARG A 202 8.25 -0.23 18.93
N VAL A 203 8.83 0.88 18.51
CA VAL A 203 8.49 1.54 17.24
C VAL A 203 9.60 1.21 16.24
N GLU A 204 9.23 0.75 15.05
CA GLU A 204 10.18 0.49 13.98
C GLU A 204 10.87 1.80 13.59
N GLY A 205 12.19 1.82 13.72
CA GLY A 205 12.94 3.05 13.51
C GLY A 205 13.15 3.91 14.74
N GLY A 206 12.50 3.59 15.86
CA GLY A 206 12.54 4.39 17.11
C GLY A 206 11.70 5.67 17.05
N GLY A 207 11.68 6.41 18.16
CA GLY A 207 10.93 7.67 18.26
C GLY A 207 9.42 7.51 18.36
N THR A 208 8.70 8.58 18.04
CA THR A 208 7.22 8.67 18.15
C THR A 208 6.55 8.62 16.78
N ILE A 209 5.27 8.21 16.76
CA ILE A 209 4.41 8.22 15.59
C ILE A 209 3.38 9.34 15.75
N PRO A 210 3.26 10.30 14.81
CA PRO A 210 2.26 11.35 14.92
C PRO A 210 0.85 10.80 15.10
N SER A 211 0.06 11.38 16.04
CA SER A 211 -1.28 10.88 16.36
C SER A 211 -2.20 10.78 15.12
N GLY A 212 -2.11 11.75 14.19
CA GLY A 212 -2.88 11.71 12.94
C GLY A 212 -2.54 10.54 12.02
N HIS A 213 -1.39 9.87 12.19
CA HIS A 213 -1.07 8.65 11.46
C HIS A 213 -1.70 7.40 12.08
N LEU A 214 -1.99 7.46 13.38
CA LEU A 214 -2.63 6.38 14.14
C LEU A 214 -4.16 6.49 14.17
N MET A 215 -4.71 7.65 13.78
CA MET A 215 -6.14 7.95 13.77
C MET A 215 -6.66 8.05 12.34
N THR A 216 -6.70 6.93 11.63
CA THR A 216 -7.10 6.88 10.21
C THR A 216 -8.33 6.00 9.97
N ASP A 217 -9.11 5.72 11.00
CA ASP A 217 -10.26 4.82 10.93
C ASP A 217 -11.31 5.29 9.93
N ASP A 218 -11.62 6.60 9.89
CA ASP A 218 -12.54 7.18 8.92
C ASP A 218 -12.07 6.98 7.47
N PHE A 219 -10.76 7.09 7.23
CA PHE A 219 -10.18 6.83 5.93
C PHE A 219 -10.28 5.35 5.54
N CYS A 220 -10.11 4.43 6.49
CA CYS A 220 -10.29 2.99 6.27
C CYS A 220 -11.76 2.66 5.99
N ALA A 221 -12.68 3.25 6.75
CA ALA A 221 -14.14 3.05 6.65
C ALA A 221 -14.70 3.42 5.26
N GLU A 222 -14.07 4.35 4.53
CA GLU A 222 -14.49 4.71 3.16
C GLU A 222 -14.55 3.52 2.19
N CYS A 223 -13.80 2.45 2.46
CA CYS A 223 -13.76 1.25 1.63
C CYS A 223 -14.09 -0.03 2.41
N HIS A 224 -13.89 -0.04 3.73
CA HIS A 224 -14.08 -1.16 4.64
C HIS A 224 -15.23 -0.88 5.60
N GLU A 225 -16.40 -0.49 5.05
CA GLU A 225 -17.58 -0.06 5.81
C GLU A 225 -18.06 -1.15 6.77
N ASP A 226 -18.25 -2.38 6.30
CA ASP A 226 -18.73 -3.51 7.10
C ASP A 226 -17.81 -3.79 8.30
N ILE A 227 -16.47 -3.74 8.10
CA ILE A 227 -15.49 -3.94 9.17
C ILE A 227 -15.50 -2.77 10.14
N ALA A 228 -15.61 -1.55 9.62
CA ALA A 228 -15.63 -0.34 10.43
C ALA A 228 -16.88 -0.30 11.33
N GLU A 229 -18.06 -0.70 10.81
CA GLU A 229 -19.26 -0.83 11.62
C GLU A 229 -19.08 -1.85 12.75
N GLN A 230 -18.52 -3.02 12.47
CA GLN A 230 -18.26 -4.04 13.50
C GLN A 230 -17.26 -3.52 14.54
N ALA A 231 -16.16 -2.91 14.11
CA ALA A 231 -15.15 -2.34 15.00
C ALA A 231 -15.72 -1.22 15.89
N ALA A 232 -16.68 -0.43 15.39
CA ALA A 232 -17.30 0.65 16.15
C ALA A 232 -18.10 0.14 17.38
N PHE A 233 -18.59 -1.10 17.35
CA PHE A 233 -19.29 -1.74 18.46
C PHE A 233 -18.42 -2.70 19.26
N GLY A 234 -17.19 -2.97 18.79
CA GLY A 234 -16.24 -3.88 19.45
C GLY A 234 -15.64 -3.30 20.73
N MET A 235 -15.31 -4.15 21.70
CA MET A 235 -14.72 -3.75 22.98
C MET A 235 -13.36 -3.07 22.81
N HIS A 236 -12.61 -3.37 21.74
CA HIS A 236 -11.37 -2.69 21.44
C HIS A 236 -11.57 -1.19 21.15
N ARG A 237 -12.72 -0.80 20.64
CA ARG A 237 -13.08 0.63 20.44
C ARG A 237 -13.30 1.35 21.78
N PHE A 238 -13.74 0.64 22.81
CA PHE A 238 -14.03 1.17 24.14
C PHE A 238 -12.93 0.86 25.15
N SER A 239 -11.72 0.65 24.71
CA SER A 239 -10.59 0.23 25.56
C SER A 239 -9.83 1.37 26.22
N SER A 240 -9.98 2.62 25.74
CA SER A 240 -9.20 3.79 26.16
C SER A 240 -9.90 4.62 27.25
N PHE A 241 -9.58 5.91 27.34
CA PHE A 241 -10.22 6.87 28.27
C PHE A 241 -11.74 7.01 28.05
N ASN A 242 -12.27 6.53 26.96
CA ASN A 242 -13.72 6.39 26.75
C ASN A 242 -14.36 5.27 27.59
N ASN A 243 -13.56 4.41 28.21
CA ASN A 243 -14.02 3.43 29.19
C ASN A 243 -13.85 4.01 30.61
N PRO A 244 -14.95 4.26 31.35
CA PRO A 244 -14.85 4.95 32.65
C PRO A 244 -14.08 4.15 33.71
N VAL A 245 -14.10 2.83 33.67
CA VAL A 245 -13.36 1.99 34.62
C VAL A 245 -11.87 2.07 34.33
N TYR A 246 -11.50 1.98 33.07
CA TYR A 246 -10.10 2.12 32.66
C TYR A 246 -9.60 3.55 32.97
N ARG A 247 -10.37 4.57 32.56
CA ARG A 247 -10.04 5.98 32.81
C ARG A 247 -9.69 6.23 34.27
N PHE A 248 -10.60 5.84 35.19
CA PHE A 248 -10.37 5.97 36.61
C PHE A 248 -9.06 5.29 37.04
N SER A 249 -8.84 4.05 36.60
CA SER A 249 -7.68 3.26 37.00
C SER A 249 -6.36 3.86 36.49
N VAL A 250 -6.33 4.35 35.23
CA VAL A 250 -5.10 4.90 34.64
C VAL A 250 -4.78 6.29 35.16
N GLU A 251 -5.78 7.14 35.38
CA GLU A 251 -5.62 8.46 35.99
C GLU A 251 -5.07 8.34 37.42
N GLU A 252 -5.67 7.46 38.24
CA GLU A 252 -5.19 7.17 39.60
C GLU A 252 -3.75 6.60 39.59
N SER A 253 -3.47 5.66 38.70
CA SER A 253 -2.13 5.08 38.55
C SER A 253 -1.11 6.15 38.18
N ARG A 254 -1.41 7.01 37.23
CA ARG A 254 -0.52 8.11 36.83
C ARG A 254 -0.24 9.07 37.98
N ALA A 255 -1.28 9.46 38.75
CA ALA A 255 -1.15 10.35 39.88
C ALA A 255 -0.28 9.73 40.98
N VAL A 256 -0.52 8.48 41.36
CA VAL A 256 0.27 7.76 42.36
C VAL A 256 1.73 7.58 41.91
N LEU A 257 1.98 7.24 40.64
CA LEU A 257 3.32 7.07 40.11
C LEU A 257 4.05 8.42 40.03
N GLN A 258 3.38 9.49 39.68
CA GLN A 258 3.95 10.82 39.65
C GLN A 258 4.35 11.29 41.06
N ASP A 259 3.53 11.02 42.08
CA ASP A 259 3.82 11.36 43.47
C ASP A 259 4.95 10.50 44.04
N ARG A 260 4.94 9.20 43.72
CA ARG A 260 5.91 8.24 44.27
C ARG A 260 7.28 8.32 43.58
N ASP A 261 7.28 8.34 42.27
CA ASP A 261 8.49 8.13 41.44
C ASP A 261 8.91 9.40 40.68
N GLY A 262 8.10 10.47 40.73
CA GLY A 262 8.33 11.72 40.01
C GLY A 262 8.04 11.61 38.49
N SER A 263 7.48 10.49 38.03
CA SER A 263 7.18 10.25 36.64
C SER A 263 6.00 9.30 36.50
N GLY A 264 5.08 9.60 35.55
CA GLY A 264 3.97 8.71 35.19
C GLY A 264 4.35 7.61 34.18
N GLU A 265 5.62 7.52 33.75
CA GLU A 265 6.03 6.64 32.65
C GLU A 265 5.72 5.16 32.87
N VAL A 266 5.71 4.68 34.12
CA VAL A 266 5.39 3.28 34.41
C VAL A 266 3.96 2.95 34.03
N ALA A 267 3.04 3.92 33.97
CA ALA A 267 1.67 3.74 33.48
C ALA A 267 1.59 3.42 31.97
N ARG A 268 2.70 3.53 31.23
CA ARG A 268 2.80 3.02 29.86
C ARG A 268 2.40 1.54 29.75
N LEU A 269 2.54 0.77 30.84
CA LEU A 269 2.04 -0.62 30.91
C LEU A 269 0.53 -0.73 30.67
N CYS A 270 -0.24 0.27 31.06
CA CYS A 270 -1.66 0.32 30.76
C CYS A 270 -1.87 0.77 29.31
N ALA A 271 -1.20 1.88 28.95
CA ALA A 271 -1.41 2.55 27.67
C ALA A 271 -1.01 1.71 26.44
N VAL A 272 -0.03 0.85 26.56
CA VAL A 272 0.45 0.00 25.44
C VAL A 272 -0.62 -0.92 24.86
N CYS A 273 -1.64 -1.24 25.66
CA CYS A 273 -2.79 -2.08 25.26
C CYS A 273 -4.10 -1.28 25.16
N HIS A 274 -4.15 -0.10 25.77
CA HIS A 274 -5.39 0.67 25.88
C HIS A 274 -5.36 2.01 25.14
N ASP A 275 -4.23 2.71 25.15
CA ASP A 275 -4.08 4.08 24.64
C ASP A 275 -2.91 4.21 23.66
N GLN A 276 -2.89 3.36 22.64
CA GLN A 276 -1.81 3.34 21.66
C GLN A 276 -1.57 4.71 20.99
N VAL A 277 -2.64 5.47 20.72
CA VAL A 277 -2.53 6.78 20.06
C VAL A 277 -1.80 7.79 20.93
N PRO A 278 -2.23 8.10 22.15
CA PRO A 278 -1.49 9.02 23.03
C PRO A 278 -0.12 8.45 23.42
N LEU A 279 0.02 7.14 23.63
CA LEU A 279 1.30 6.53 23.98
C LEU A 279 2.34 6.76 22.87
N PHE A 280 2.12 6.20 21.68
CA PHE A 280 3.11 6.23 20.61
C PHE A 280 3.31 7.60 19.98
N SER A 281 2.39 8.55 20.22
CA SER A 281 2.63 9.95 19.88
C SER A 281 3.47 10.70 20.94
N GLY A 282 3.77 10.07 22.06
CA GLY A 282 4.54 10.66 23.17
C GLY A 282 3.73 11.58 24.08
N ARG A 283 2.43 11.77 23.82
CA ARG A 283 1.58 12.65 24.60
C ARG A 283 1.23 12.05 25.96
N PHE A 284 1.08 10.74 26.05
CA PHE A 284 0.77 10.03 27.29
C PHE A 284 1.78 10.29 28.39
N ASP A 285 3.03 10.55 28.06
CA ASP A 285 4.12 10.76 29.04
C ASP A 285 4.18 12.20 29.59
N ASP A 286 3.45 13.12 28.97
CA ASP A 286 3.39 14.51 29.45
C ASP A 286 2.72 14.54 30.84
N PRO A 287 3.35 15.08 31.88
CA PRO A 287 2.73 15.26 33.19
C PRO A 287 1.45 16.11 33.14
N ALA A 288 1.34 17.01 32.17
CA ALA A 288 0.19 17.87 31.94
C ALA A 288 -0.83 17.28 30.98
N TYR A 289 -0.69 15.99 30.59
CA TYR A 289 -1.62 15.34 29.67
C TYR A 289 -3.04 15.34 30.21
N ASP A 290 -3.92 15.99 29.46
CA ASP A 290 -5.36 16.02 29.70
C ASP A 290 -6.09 15.17 28.66
N PRO A 291 -6.71 14.05 29.05
CA PRO A 291 -7.44 13.20 28.13
C PRO A 291 -8.70 13.87 27.54
N ASP A 292 -9.26 14.89 28.20
CA ASP A 292 -10.44 15.59 27.70
C ASP A 292 -10.09 16.57 26.55
N GLU A 293 -8.84 17.01 26.48
CA GLU A 293 -8.34 17.88 25.42
C GLU A 293 -7.68 17.10 24.25
N ASP A 294 -7.42 15.82 24.43
CA ASP A 294 -6.79 14.97 23.42
C ASP A 294 -7.80 14.08 22.66
N PRO A 295 -8.06 14.35 21.37
CA PRO A 295 -8.93 13.48 20.57
C PRO A 295 -8.46 12.03 20.52
N GLY A 296 -7.14 11.79 20.65
CA GLY A 296 -6.55 10.45 20.65
C GLY A 296 -6.86 9.62 21.89
N SER A 297 -7.23 10.29 23.01
CA SER A 297 -7.56 9.62 24.26
C SER A 297 -8.77 8.68 24.17
N SER A 298 -9.72 8.99 23.30
CA SER A 298 -10.92 8.20 23.09
C SER A 298 -10.89 7.33 21.85
N ALA A 299 -9.70 7.15 21.25
CA ALA A 299 -9.57 6.42 19.99
C ALA A 299 -9.76 4.90 20.15
N GLY A 300 -9.53 4.33 21.34
CA GLY A 300 -9.47 2.89 21.52
C GLY A 300 -8.31 2.28 20.76
N ILE A 301 -8.44 1.02 20.38
CA ILE A 301 -7.52 0.36 19.46
C ILE A 301 -7.99 0.64 18.04
N THR A 302 -7.25 1.46 17.32
CA THR A 302 -7.56 1.87 15.95
C THR A 302 -7.26 0.76 14.93
N CYS A 303 -7.78 0.87 13.72
CA CYS A 303 -7.47 -0.06 12.64
C CYS A 303 -5.94 -0.20 12.45
N VAL A 304 -5.22 0.91 12.40
CA VAL A 304 -3.76 0.90 12.26
C VAL A 304 -3.05 0.48 13.55
N GLY A 305 -3.65 0.64 14.72
CA GLY A 305 -3.12 0.13 15.98
C GLY A 305 -2.87 -1.37 15.95
N CYS A 306 -3.73 -2.13 15.25
CA CYS A 306 -3.54 -3.55 14.98
C CYS A 306 -2.76 -3.78 13.68
N HIS A 307 -3.18 -3.16 12.57
CA HIS A 307 -2.69 -3.48 11.24
C HIS A 307 -1.28 -2.93 10.94
N SER A 308 -0.78 -1.98 11.72
CA SER A 308 0.61 -1.50 11.62
C SER A 308 1.60 -2.26 12.51
N VAL A 309 1.15 -3.24 13.29
CA VAL A 309 2.06 -4.17 13.98
C VAL A 309 2.81 -4.99 12.94
N VAL A 310 4.15 -4.95 12.98
CA VAL A 310 5.04 -5.62 12.03
C VAL A 310 5.69 -6.87 12.60
N ALA A 311 5.77 -6.98 13.91
CA ALA A 311 6.32 -8.14 14.59
C ALA A 311 5.71 -8.34 15.98
N VAL A 312 5.53 -9.59 16.36
CA VAL A 312 5.37 -10.03 17.75
C VAL A 312 6.75 -10.42 18.24
N ASN A 313 7.31 -9.61 19.15
CA ASN A 313 8.69 -9.79 19.62
C ASN A 313 8.81 -10.97 20.60
N SER A 314 7.72 -11.24 21.33
CA SER A 314 7.67 -12.33 22.31
C SER A 314 6.22 -12.58 22.73
N PRO A 315 5.83 -13.83 23.05
CA PRO A 315 4.52 -14.14 23.64
C PRO A 315 4.47 -13.86 25.17
N ARG A 316 5.37 -13.01 25.67
CA ARG A 316 5.43 -12.65 27.09
C ARG A 316 4.31 -11.71 27.54
N GLY A 317 3.64 -11.05 26.60
CA GLY A 317 2.69 -9.98 26.88
C GLY A 317 3.36 -8.64 27.11
N ASN A 318 2.74 -7.75 27.87
CA ASN A 318 3.24 -6.41 28.22
C ASN A 318 3.59 -5.56 27.00
N GLY A 319 2.82 -5.67 25.92
CA GLY A 319 3.08 -4.94 24.69
C GLY A 319 4.31 -5.43 23.90
N ALA A 320 4.65 -6.72 23.97
CA ALA A 320 5.83 -7.26 23.28
C ALA A 320 5.67 -7.30 21.74
N TYR A 321 5.39 -6.17 21.12
CA TYR A 321 5.25 -6.01 19.68
C TYR A 321 6.06 -4.83 19.14
N THR A 322 6.27 -4.83 17.84
CA THR A 322 6.84 -3.69 17.11
C THR A 322 5.75 -3.06 16.25
N LEU A 323 5.48 -1.78 16.49
CA LEU A 323 4.58 -0.96 15.68
C LEU A 323 5.39 -0.19 14.65
N GLN A 324 4.90 -0.15 13.41
CA GLN A 324 5.47 0.68 12.34
C GLN A 324 4.63 1.95 12.16
N ASP A 325 5.27 3.08 11.82
CA ASP A 325 4.52 4.23 11.30
C ASP A 325 3.71 3.77 10.08
N PRO A 326 2.37 3.91 10.08
CA PRO A 326 1.53 3.40 9.00
C PRO A 326 1.96 3.91 7.63
N PRO A 327 1.84 3.10 6.57
CA PRO A 327 2.26 3.50 5.24
C PRO A 327 1.50 4.74 4.80
N ARG A 328 2.25 5.76 4.40
CA ARG A 328 1.68 7.01 3.90
C ARG A 328 1.33 6.87 2.43
N TYR A 329 0.08 7.15 2.11
CA TYR A 329 -0.35 7.31 0.73
C TYR A 329 -0.25 8.78 0.33
N PRO A 330 0.24 9.09 -0.91
CA PRO A 330 0.15 10.44 -1.44
C PRO A 330 -1.29 10.94 -1.34
N PHE A 331 -1.49 12.12 -0.83
CA PHE A 331 -2.80 12.77 -0.74
C PHE A 331 -3.82 12.16 0.25
N ALA A 332 -3.46 11.22 1.12
CA ALA A 332 -4.37 10.60 2.09
C ALA A 332 -5.06 11.65 3.01
N HIS A 333 -4.34 12.70 3.37
CA HIS A 333 -4.84 13.78 4.23
C HIS A 333 -5.11 15.08 3.46
N SER A 334 -5.35 15.00 2.14
CA SER A 334 -5.64 16.18 1.34
C SER A 334 -7.08 16.66 1.55
N GLY A 335 -7.27 17.93 1.84
CA GLY A 335 -8.60 18.57 1.80
C GLY A 335 -9.16 18.83 0.40
N ASN A 336 -8.39 18.48 -0.66
CA ASN A 336 -8.82 18.68 -2.04
C ASN A 336 -9.51 17.41 -2.58
N ALA A 337 -10.77 17.50 -2.95
CA ALA A 337 -11.58 16.36 -3.42
C ALA A 337 -10.96 15.60 -4.62
N VAL A 338 -10.27 16.30 -5.53
CA VAL A 338 -9.61 15.64 -6.68
C VAL A 338 -8.40 14.83 -6.23
N LEU A 339 -7.59 15.35 -5.31
CA LEU A 339 -6.43 14.66 -4.78
C LEU A 339 -6.86 13.47 -3.91
N THR A 340 -7.91 13.61 -3.10
CA THR A 340 -8.49 12.51 -2.32
C THR A 340 -9.03 11.42 -3.24
N TRP A 341 -9.76 11.79 -4.29
CA TRP A 341 -10.21 10.83 -5.29
C TRP A 341 -9.02 10.11 -5.96
N LEU A 342 -7.98 10.84 -6.36
CA LEU A 342 -6.78 10.26 -6.96
C LEU A 342 -6.08 9.28 -6.00
N ASN A 343 -6.03 9.59 -4.71
CA ASN A 343 -5.49 8.71 -3.68
C ASN A 343 -6.27 7.39 -3.60
N ARG A 344 -7.60 7.43 -3.62
CA ARG A 344 -8.45 6.22 -3.67
C ARG A 344 -8.15 5.37 -4.91
N GLN A 345 -7.98 6.02 -6.08
CA GLN A 345 -7.64 5.29 -7.32
C GLN A 345 -6.26 4.62 -7.22
N LEU A 346 -5.31 5.27 -6.55
CA LEU A 346 -3.98 4.72 -6.32
C LEU A 346 -4.02 3.45 -5.45
N ILE A 347 -4.78 3.46 -4.36
CA ILE A 347 -4.96 2.29 -3.49
C ILE A 347 -5.60 1.14 -4.28
N LYS A 348 -6.67 1.42 -5.04
CA LYS A 348 -7.34 0.42 -5.89
C LYS A 348 -6.41 -0.13 -6.98
N ALA A 349 -5.50 0.69 -7.52
CA ALA A 349 -4.54 0.28 -8.53
C ALA A 349 -3.43 -0.63 -7.97
N LYS A 350 -3.09 -0.49 -6.69
CA LYS A 350 -2.02 -1.21 -5.99
C LYS A 350 -2.53 -2.03 -4.78
N PRO A 351 -3.54 -2.88 -4.97
CA PRO A 351 -4.15 -3.62 -3.88
C PRO A 351 -3.20 -4.65 -3.23
N ASP A 352 -2.17 -5.17 -3.96
CA ASP A 352 -1.16 -6.09 -3.40
C ASP A 352 -0.28 -5.39 -2.37
N TYR A 353 0.13 -4.17 -2.68
CA TYR A 353 0.87 -3.33 -1.73
C TYR A 353 0.05 -3.07 -0.48
N HIS A 354 -1.20 -2.59 -0.66
CA HIS A 354 -2.11 -2.29 0.45
C HIS A 354 -2.32 -3.51 1.35
N SER A 355 -2.71 -4.65 0.77
CA SER A 355 -2.99 -5.85 1.58
C SER A 355 -1.75 -6.40 2.27
N ARG A 356 -0.61 -6.49 1.60
CA ARG A 356 0.62 -7.03 2.21
C ARG A 356 1.20 -6.11 3.29
N THR A 357 0.97 -4.81 3.19
CA THR A 357 1.44 -3.86 4.19
C THR A 357 0.60 -3.92 5.46
N LEU A 358 -0.72 -4.09 5.34
CA LEU A 358 -1.66 -4.04 6.45
C LEU A 358 -2.11 -5.42 6.94
N LEU A 359 -2.09 -6.46 6.10
CA LEU A 359 -2.44 -7.84 6.48
C LEU A 359 -1.20 -8.72 6.47
N LYS A 360 -0.72 -9.07 7.65
CA LYS A 360 0.46 -9.90 7.86
C LYS A 360 0.05 -11.28 8.41
N PRO A 361 0.84 -12.33 8.16
CA PRO A 361 0.54 -13.67 8.71
C PRO A 361 0.39 -13.68 10.22
N LEU A 362 1.09 -12.80 10.95
CA LEU A 362 1.03 -12.69 12.40
C LEU A 362 -0.37 -12.44 12.95
N HIS A 363 -1.24 -11.70 12.22
CA HIS A 363 -2.64 -11.45 12.64
C HIS A 363 -3.48 -12.73 12.77
N LYS A 364 -3.03 -13.85 12.19
CA LYS A 364 -3.69 -15.15 12.27
C LYS A 364 -3.08 -16.07 13.33
N THR A 365 -2.27 -15.54 14.23
CA THR A 365 -1.60 -16.32 15.27
C THR A 365 -2.12 -15.93 16.66
N PRO A 366 -2.19 -16.85 17.61
CA PRO A 366 -2.58 -16.53 18.97
C PRO A 366 -1.55 -15.63 19.68
N GLU A 367 -0.29 -15.66 19.24
CA GLU A 367 0.79 -14.79 19.72
C GLU A 367 0.49 -13.31 19.48
N PHE A 368 -0.21 -12.99 18.39
CA PHE A 368 -0.63 -11.61 18.12
C PHE A 368 -1.56 -11.08 19.20
N CYS A 369 -2.52 -11.89 19.64
CA CYS A 369 -3.43 -11.50 20.71
C CYS A 369 -2.69 -11.43 22.06
N SER A 370 -1.69 -12.29 22.26
CA SER A 370 -0.93 -12.39 23.52
C SER A 370 -0.25 -11.09 23.93
N VAL A 371 0.08 -10.22 22.97
CA VAL A 371 0.85 -8.98 23.26
C VAL A 371 0.08 -8.05 24.21
N CYS A 372 -1.25 -8.10 24.18
CA CYS A 372 -2.15 -7.35 25.07
C CYS A 372 -2.91 -8.27 26.02
N HIS A 373 -3.31 -9.48 25.59
CA HIS A 373 -4.11 -10.42 26.40
C HIS A 373 -3.25 -11.32 27.33
N LYS A 374 -2.04 -10.89 27.60
CA LYS A 374 -1.17 -11.44 28.65
C LYS A 374 -0.39 -10.32 29.28
N VAL A 375 -0.49 -10.20 30.61
CA VAL A 375 0.12 -9.10 31.35
C VAL A 375 0.79 -9.67 32.60
N ALA A 376 1.98 -9.17 32.90
CA ALA A 376 2.65 -9.36 34.15
C ALA A 376 2.98 -7.99 34.75
N LEU A 377 2.80 -7.83 36.04
CA LEU A 377 3.16 -6.61 36.73
C LEU A 377 4.65 -6.70 37.10
N PRO A 378 5.51 -5.89 36.50
CA PRO A 378 6.92 -5.93 36.78
C PRO A 378 7.26 -5.21 38.10
N TRP A 379 8.50 -5.39 38.57
CA TRP A 379 8.95 -4.78 39.80
C TRP A 379 8.88 -3.23 39.74
N GLU A 380 9.11 -2.66 38.60
CA GLU A 380 9.09 -1.21 38.34
C GLU A 380 7.73 -0.58 38.67
N LEU A 381 6.65 -1.33 38.49
CA LEU A 381 5.29 -0.85 38.79
C LEU A 381 4.99 -0.84 40.29
N ASN A 382 5.38 -1.88 41.03
CA ASN A 382 4.94 -2.07 42.41
C ASN A 382 6.10 -2.04 43.47
N HIS A 383 7.35 -1.97 43.05
CA HIS A 383 8.57 -2.01 43.90
C HIS A 383 8.62 -3.20 44.86
N TYR A 384 7.91 -4.27 44.53
CA TYR A 384 7.79 -5.44 45.37
C TYR A 384 8.29 -6.71 44.71
N LYS A 385 7.65 -7.18 43.69
CA LYS A 385 8.04 -8.37 42.93
C LYS A 385 7.28 -8.45 41.60
N TRP A 386 7.80 -9.30 40.72
CA TRP A 386 7.04 -9.69 39.54
C TRP A 386 5.76 -10.44 39.95
N LEU A 387 4.62 -10.03 39.47
CA LEU A 387 3.34 -10.66 39.70
C LEU A 387 2.69 -11.03 38.36
N ARG A 388 2.15 -12.22 38.30
CA ARG A 388 1.31 -12.63 37.16
C ARG A 388 0.01 -11.85 37.18
N GLY A 389 -0.29 -11.14 36.09
CA GLY A 389 -1.59 -10.54 35.82
C GLY A 389 -2.50 -11.46 35.03
N GLN A 390 -3.33 -10.90 34.16
CA GLN A 390 -4.16 -11.66 33.23
C GLN A 390 -3.28 -12.52 32.29
N ASP A 391 -3.76 -13.71 31.95
CA ASP A 391 -3.07 -14.61 31.03
C ASP A 391 -4.07 -15.45 30.24
N HIS A 392 -4.80 -14.79 29.33
CA HIS A 392 -5.74 -15.48 28.44
C HIS A 392 -4.99 -16.37 27.45
N TYR A 393 -3.82 -15.92 26.97
CA TYR A 393 -3.00 -16.70 26.06
C TYR A 393 -2.52 -18.03 26.67
N GLY A 394 -1.95 -17.99 27.87
CA GLY A 394 -1.51 -19.21 28.54
C GLY A 394 -2.68 -20.14 28.86
N SER A 395 -3.82 -19.59 29.27
CA SER A 395 -5.06 -20.36 29.49
C SER A 395 -5.58 -21.02 28.21
N PHE A 396 -5.56 -20.29 27.08
CA PHE A 396 -5.91 -20.81 25.75
C PHE A 396 -4.99 -21.98 25.37
N LEU A 397 -3.67 -21.82 25.47
CA LEU A 397 -2.72 -22.89 25.14
C LEU A 397 -2.93 -24.15 25.98
N LEU A 398 -3.33 -23.99 27.24
CA LEU A 398 -3.61 -25.10 28.16
C LEU A 398 -5.01 -25.70 27.98
N SER A 399 -5.89 -25.07 27.22
CA SER A 399 -7.21 -25.58 26.94
C SER A 399 -7.20 -26.74 25.95
N GLY A 400 -8.18 -27.61 26.01
CA GLY A 400 -8.35 -28.66 24.99
C GLY A 400 -8.75 -28.14 23.62
N VAL A 401 -9.22 -26.87 23.53
CA VAL A 401 -9.73 -26.25 22.31
C VAL A 401 -8.58 -25.81 21.40
N SER A 402 -7.46 -25.37 21.96
CA SER A 402 -6.35 -24.77 21.21
C SER A 402 -5.60 -25.72 20.27
N GLY A 403 -5.67 -27.02 20.54
CA GLY A 403 -4.86 -28.00 19.83
C GLY A 403 -3.37 -28.04 20.23
N HIS A 404 -2.93 -27.23 21.20
CA HIS A 404 -1.53 -27.13 21.64
C HIS A 404 -1.15 -28.09 22.77
N ARG A 405 -2.12 -28.73 23.41
CA ARG A 405 -1.85 -29.71 24.45
C ARG A 405 -1.47 -31.07 23.85
N VAL A 406 -0.74 -31.87 24.63
CA VAL A 406 -0.34 -33.23 24.23
C VAL A 406 -1.54 -34.10 23.95
N ASP A 407 -2.62 -33.96 24.71
CA ASP A 407 -3.89 -34.70 24.55
C ASP A 407 -4.73 -34.20 23.35
N SER A 408 -4.50 -32.98 22.87
CA SER A 408 -5.17 -32.44 21.67
C SER A 408 -4.75 -33.17 20.39
N PHE A 409 -3.65 -33.86 20.41
CA PHE A 409 -3.17 -34.72 19.34
C PHE A 409 -4.22 -35.70 18.80
N TYR A 410 -5.17 -36.12 19.66
CA TYR A 410 -6.24 -37.04 19.27
C TYR A 410 -7.43 -36.35 18.56
N TYR A 411 -7.51 -35.03 18.61
CA TYR A 411 -8.66 -34.26 18.08
C TYR A 411 -8.21 -33.03 17.26
N PRO A 412 -7.20 -33.13 16.35
CA PRO A 412 -6.67 -31.97 15.65
C PRO A 412 -7.70 -31.27 14.78
N ASP A 413 -8.66 -32.02 14.21
CA ASP A 413 -9.67 -31.47 13.30
C ASP A 413 -10.74 -30.61 14.01
N GLN A 414 -10.81 -30.68 15.34
CA GLN A 414 -11.73 -29.91 16.15
C GLN A 414 -11.06 -28.73 16.89
N ALA A 415 -9.77 -28.57 16.72
CA ALA A 415 -9.03 -27.51 17.39
C ALA A 415 -9.29 -26.15 16.75
N ALA A 416 -9.42 -25.12 17.58
CA ALA A 416 -9.41 -23.72 17.18
C ALA A 416 -7.99 -23.16 17.40
N PRO A 417 -7.11 -23.13 16.37
CA PRO A 417 -5.69 -22.88 16.55
C PRO A 417 -5.34 -21.43 16.88
N ASN A 418 -6.30 -20.52 16.81
CA ASN A 418 -6.12 -19.11 17.19
C ASN A 418 -7.39 -18.53 17.82
N CYS A 419 -7.22 -17.42 18.51
CA CYS A 419 -8.28 -16.74 19.24
C CYS A 419 -9.39 -16.18 18.30
N ALA A 420 -9.00 -15.75 17.11
CA ALA A 420 -9.92 -15.17 16.13
C ALA A 420 -10.99 -16.17 15.63
N HIS A 421 -10.76 -17.48 15.76
CA HIS A 421 -11.79 -18.47 15.40
C HIS A 421 -13.09 -18.30 16.17
N CYS A 422 -13.01 -17.89 17.43
CA CYS A 422 -14.16 -17.70 18.29
C CYS A 422 -14.52 -16.22 18.46
N HIS A 423 -13.50 -15.36 18.69
CA HIS A 423 -13.73 -13.95 19.01
C HIS A 423 -13.90 -13.06 17.77
N MET A 424 -13.48 -13.51 16.61
CA MET A 424 -13.59 -12.79 15.32
C MET A 424 -14.05 -13.77 14.23
N PRO A 425 -15.26 -14.33 14.33
CA PRO A 425 -15.73 -15.32 13.36
C PRO A 425 -15.87 -14.70 11.98
N LEU A 426 -15.68 -15.53 10.96
CA LEU A 426 -15.84 -15.09 9.56
C LEU A 426 -17.32 -14.88 9.25
N VAL A 427 -17.64 -13.71 8.75
CA VAL A 427 -18.98 -13.34 8.26
C VAL A 427 -18.96 -13.06 6.76
N VAL A 428 -20.12 -13.22 6.12
CA VAL A 428 -20.27 -12.89 4.70
C VAL A 428 -20.33 -11.38 4.55
N SER A 429 -19.52 -10.82 3.63
CA SER A 429 -19.47 -9.40 3.38
C SER A 429 -19.15 -9.07 1.93
N ASP A 430 -19.56 -7.89 1.49
CA ASP A 430 -19.25 -7.31 0.19
C ASP A 430 -17.95 -6.47 0.18
N ASP A 431 -17.26 -6.41 1.32
CA ASP A 431 -16.00 -5.70 1.47
C ASP A 431 -14.96 -6.13 0.41
N PRO A 432 -14.15 -5.21 -0.12
CA PRO A 432 -13.15 -5.52 -1.15
C PRO A 432 -12.00 -6.41 -0.65
N ALA A 433 -11.72 -6.46 0.65
CA ALA A 433 -10.62 -7.24 1.21
C ALA A 433 -10.79 -8.76 1.01
N PRO A 434 -11.92 -9.39 1.33
CA PRO A 434 -12.12 -10.82 1.14
C PRO A 434 -12.04 -11.26 -0.31
N ARG A 435 -12.49 -10.44 -1.26
CA ARG A 435 -12.43 -10.75 -2.70
C ARG A 435 -11.04 -11.11 -3.17
N ARG A 436 -10.04 -10.68 -2.44
CA ARG A 436 -8.65 -10.87 -2.78
C ARG A 436 -7.95 -11.94 -1.95
N LEU A 437 -8.27 -12.02 -0.67
CA LEU A 437 -7.72 -13.01 0.24
C LEU A 437 -8.28 -14.41 -0.02
N ALA A 438 -9.46 -14.50 -0.57
CA ALA A 438 -10.08 -15.73 -1.05
C ALA A 438 -9.41 -16.24 -2.35
N GLY A 439 -8.12 -16.51 -2.31
CA GLY A 439 -7.47 -17.41 -3.26
C GLY A 439 -8.07 -18.81 -3.25
N GLU A 440 -8.89 -19.12 -2.24
CA GLU A 440 -9.83 -20.22 -2.16
C GLU A 440 -11.22 -19.63 -2.45
N ALA A 441 -11.67 -19.75 -3.70
CA ALA A 441 -13.01 -19.38 -4.06
C ALA A 441 -13.99 -20.13 -3.15
N ASP A 442 -14.72 -19.39 -2.31
CA ASP A 442 -15.96 -19.90 -1.74
C ASP A 442 -16.77 -20.43 -2.92
N PRO A 443 -17.15 -21.73 -2.94
CA PRO A 443 -17.90 -22.30 -4.05
C PRO A 443 -19.17 -21.53 -4.41
N ASN A 444 -19.65 -20.67 -3.51
CA ASN A 444 -20.83 -19.84 -3.70
C ASN A 444 -20.49 -18.39 -4.12
N GLY A 445 -19.19 -18.06 -4.32
CA GLY A 445 -18.75 -16.71 -4.72
C GLY A 445 -19.00 -15.63 -3.67
N ARG A 446 -19.27 -15.99 -2.41
CA ARG A 446 -19.51 -15.07 -1.31
C ARG A 446 -18.20 -14.77 -0.60
N ASN A 447 -17.93 -13.51 -0.36
CA ASN A 447 -16.79 -13.08 0.41
C ASN A 447 -17.04 -13.34 1.92
N ARG A 448 -15.96 -13.66 2.65
CA ARG A 448 -16.02 -13.84 4.10
C ARG A 448 -15.08 -12.85 4.74
N LEU A 449 -15.58 -12.12 5.71
CA LEU A 449 -14.80 -11.23 6.56
C LEU A 449 -14.48 -11.87 7.88
N ILE A 450 -13.40 -11.42 8.49
CA ILE A 450 -13.18 -11.62 9.91
C ILE A 450 -13.98 -10.52 10.60
N ALA A 451 -14.98 -10.88 11.38
CA ALA A 451 -15.68 -9.93 12.22
C ALA A 451 -14.68 -9.35 13.24
N ALA A 452 -14.64 -8.03 13.31
CA ALA A 452 -13.85 -7.37 14.34
C ALA A 452 -14.62 -7.44 15.65
N ALA A 453 -14.13 -8.22 16.58
CA ALA A 453 -14.54 -8.26 17.99
C ALA A 453 -15.93 -8.78 18.34
N ASP A 454 -15.99 -9.27 19.52
CA ASP A 454 -17.10 -9.48 20.45
C ASP A 454 -18.46 -9.47 19.76
N THR A 455 -18.69 -10.50 18.97
CA THR A 455 -20.05 -10.79 18.53
C THR A 455 -20.82 -11.34 19.74
N PRO A 456 -22.14 -11.14 19.83
CA PRO A 456 -22.95 -11.72 20.87
C PRO A 456 -22.80 -13.25 21.02
N GLU A 457 -22.31 -13.92 19.97
CA GLU A 457 -22.01 -15.34 19.95
C GLU A 457 -20.66 -15.69 20.61
N ALA A 458 -19.80 -14.68 20.86
CA ALA A 458 -18.52 -14.85 21.51
C ALA A 458 -18.57 -14.66 23.04
N GLU A 459 -19.67 -14.12 23.58
CA GLU A 459 -19.96 -14.05 24.99
C GLU A 459 -20.63 -15.36 25.44
#